data_28e9779051fee887698c9a2e7ccd9898
#
_entry.id   28e9779051fee887698c9a2e7ccd9898
#
_cell.length_a   1.000
_cell.length_b   1.000
_cell.length_c   1.000
_cell.angle_alpha   90.00
_cell.angle_beta   90.00
_cell.angle_gamma   90.00
#
_symmetry.space_group_name_H-M   'P 1'
#
loop_
_entity.id
_entity.type
_entity.pdbx_description
1 polymer ?
#
loop_
_entity_poly.entity_id
_entity_poly.type
_entity_poly.pdbx_seq_one_letter_code
_entity_poly.pdbx_strand_id
1 'polypeptide(L)'
;MHGRQVHNGHRDLLVLSKGAYVPRRWLRDTIKTPLSDAADKLHHPWQQAAAAPRYLVDILCPDGGLVLDPCCGSATFGVAALSSQRRPRFVGVELDPAVVAIAAERLAQVGNEEGAS
;
A
#
# COMPACT_ATOMS: atom_id res chain seq x y z
N MET A 1 -16.22 -14.19 -32.64
CA MET A 1 -14.81 -14.11 -32.20
C MET A 1 -14.77 -14.04 -30.68
N HIS A 2 -14.36 -15.09 -30.03
CA HIS A 2 -14.11 -15.03 -28.60
C HIS A 2 -12.72 -14.42 -28.41
N GLY A 3 -12.67 -13.15 -28.00
CA GLY A 3 -11.41 -12.52 -27.63
C GLY A 3 -10.76 -13.29 -26.48
N ARG A 4 -9.56 -13.78 -26.70
CA ARG A 4 -8.74 -14.35 -25.63
C ARG A 4 -8.46 -13.23 -24.63
N GLN A 5 -9.06 -13.32 -23.45
CA GLN A 5 -8.68 -12.44 -22.34
C GLN A 5 -7.27 -12.82 -21.90
N VAL A 6 -6.30 -11.98 -22.19
CA VAL A 6 -4.96 -12.11 -21.66
C VAL A 6 -4.98 -11.60 -20.23
N HIS A 7 -4.90 -12.49 -19.26
CA HIS A 7 -4.69 -12.09 -17.87
C HIS A 7 -3.22 -11.69 -17.70
N ASN A 8 -2.96 -10.40 -17.56
CA ASN A 8 -1.67 -9.92 -17.07
C ASN A 8 -1.53 -10.33 -15.61
N GLY A 9 -0.75 -11.36 -15.37
CA GLY A 9 -0.50 -11.90 -14.04
C GLY A 9 0.53 -11.10 -13.22
N HIS A 10 1.07 -9.99 -13.75
CA HIS A 10 2.06 -9.16 -13.05
C HIS A 10 1.78 -7.67 -13.25
N ARG A 11 2.28 -6.88 -12.35
CA ARG A 11 2.33 -5.42 -12.44
C ARG A 11 3.77 -4.97 -12.22
N ASP A 12 4.24 -4.11 -13.10
CA ASP A 12 5.58 -3.56 -12.99
C ASP A 12 5.61 -2.46 -11.94
N LEU A 13 6.70 -2.44 -11.16
CA LEU A 13 6.99 -1.40 -10.19
C LEU A 13 8.37 -0.82 -10.52
N LEU A 14 8.43 0.48 -10.71
CA LEU A 14 9.68 1.20 -10.89
C LEU A 14 10.11 1.81 -9.56
N VAL A 15 11.29 1.44 -9.08
CA VAL A 15 11.88 2.02 -7.87
C VAL A 15 13.01 2.97 -8.27
N LEU A 16 12.86 4.23 -7.89
CA LEU A 16 13.85 5.27 -8.12
C LEU A 16 14.36 5.80 -6.76
N SER A 17 15.64 6.12 -6.67
CA SER A 17 16.21 6.74 -5.48
C SER A 17 16.82 8.08 -5.82
N LYS A 18 16.69 9.03 -4.89
CA LYS A 18 17.41 10.32 -4.94
C LYS A 18 18.61 10.22 -4.01
N GLY A 19 19.80 10.24 -4.59
CA GLY A 19 21.05 10.08 -3.84
C GLY A 19 21.38 8.62 -3.50
N ALA A 20 22.36 8.44 -2.62
CA ALA A 20 22.79 7.12 -2.18
C ALA A 20 21.88 6.61 -1.07
N TYR A 21 20.80 5.96 -1.44
CA TYR A 21 19.93 5.24 -0.51
C TYR A 21 20.27 3.76 -0.52
N VAL A 22 20.58 3.21 0.64
CA VAL A 22 20.84 1.78 0.81
C VAL A 22 19.68 1.21 1.63
N PRO A 23 18.82 0.38 1.03
CA PRO A 23 17.78 -0.31 1.77
C PRO A 23 18.43 -1.31 2.76
N ARG A 24 17.79 -1.53 3.90
CA ARG A 24 18.28 -2.49 4.94
C ARG A 24 18.33 -3.93 4.45
N ARG A 25 17.54 -4.26 3.45
CA ARG A 25 17.48 -5.58 2.83
C ARG A 25 17.42 -5.43 1.32
N TRP A 26 17.88 -6.46 0.63
CA TRP A 26 17.71 -6.54 -0.80
C TRP A 26 16.23 -6.53 -1.18
N LEU A 27 15.84 -5.61 -2.04
CA LEU A 27 14.53 -5.62 -2.65
C LEU A 27 14.47 -6.82 -3.62
N ARG A 28 13.44 -7.63 -3.50
CA ARG A 28 13.23 -8.73 -4.45
C ARG A 28 12.78 -8.14 -5.78
N ASP A 29 13.27 -8.68 -6.87
CA ASP A 29 12.84 -8.33 -8.22
C ASP A 29 11.39 -8.76 -8.51
N THR A 30 10.89 -9.73 -7.75
CA THR A 30 9.51 -10.22 -7.85
C THR A 30 8.88 -10.31 -6.47
N ILE A 31 7.75 -9.63 -6.30
CA ILE A 31 6.90 -9.72 -5.11
C ILE A 31 5.71 -10.59 -5.46
N LYS A 32 5.64 -11.79 -4.88
CA LYS A 32 4.46 -12.65 -5.01
C LYS A 32 3.42 -12.24 -3.98
N THR A 33 2.26 -11.84 -4.46
CA THR A 33 1.09 -11.58 -3.62
C THR A 33 0.05 -12.66 -3.86
N PRO A 34 -0.69 -13.10 -2.84
CA PRO A 34 -1.86 -13.93 -3.08
C PRO A 34 -2.82 -13.20 -4.01
N LEU A 35 -3.53 -13.94 -4.84
CA LEU A 35 -4.65 -13.38 -5.60
C LEU A 35 -5.54 -12.63 -4.59
N SER A 36 -5.85 -11.37 -4.88
CA SER A 36 -6.66 -10.56 -3.97
C SER A 36 -7.99 -11.25 -3.76
N ASP A 37 -8.21 -11.77 -2.57
CA ASP A 37 -9.50 -12.29 -2.18
C ASP A 37 -10.55 -11.19 -2.20
N ALA A 38 -11.81 -11.56 -2.39
CA ALA A 38 -12.92 -10.61 -2.33
C ALA A 38 -12.92 -9.78 -1.03
N ALA A 39 -12.35 -10.31 0.04
CA ALA A 39 -12.15 -9.63 1.32
C ALA A 39 -11.27 -8.38 1.21
N ASP A 40 -10.24 -8.39 0.36
CA ASP A 40 -9.36 -7.23 0.16
C ASP A 40 -10.03 -6.08 -0.61
N LYS A 41 -11.19 -6.34 -1.24
CA LYS A 41 -11.96 -5.35 -2.02
C LYS A 41 -13.20 -4.83 -1.30
N LEU A 42 -13.31 -5.05 0.01
CA LEU A 42 -14.50 -4.70 0.81
C LEU A 42 -14.87 -3.22 0.77
N HIS A 43 -13.91 -2.33 0.55
CA HIS A 43 -14.13 -0.89 0.64
C HIS A 43 -14.19 -0.17 -0.71
N HIS A 44 -13.59 -0.77 -1.74
CA HIS A 44 -13.63 -0.19 -3.09
C HIS A 44 -13.30 -1.24 -4.16
N PRO A 45 -13.98 -1.25 -5.35
CA PRO A 45 -13.76 -2.24 -6.42
C PRO A 45 -12.31 -2.28 -6.94
N TRP A 46 -11.60 -1.16 -6.84
CA TRP A 46 -10.21 -1.00 -7.29
C TRP A 46 -9.18 -1.09 -6.16
N GLN A 47 -9.60 -1.47 -4.97
CA GLN A 47 -8.69 -1.63 -3.83
C GLN A 47 -7.64 -2.69 -4.16
N GLN A 48 -6.38 -2.34 -3.89
CA GLN A 48 -5.26 -3.24 -4.06
C GLN A 48 -5.05 -4.08 -2.80
N ALA A 49 -4.55 -5.31 -2.97
CA ALA A 49 -4.14 -6.13 -1.85
C ALA A 49 -3.01 -5.44 -1.05
N ALA A 50 -3.08 -5.51 0.27
CA ALA A 50 -2.16 -4.80 1.16
C ALA A 50 -0.75 -5.43 1.24
N ALA A 51 -0.57 -6.67 0.77
CA ALA A 51 0.68 -7.42 0.93
C ALA A 51 1.89 -6.77 0.26
N ALA A 52 1.75 -6.31 -0.99
CA ALA A 52 2.85 -5.67 -1.71
C ALA A 52 3.19 -4.27 -1.14
N PRO A 53 2.23 -3.37 -0.87
CA PRO A 53 2.48 -2.13 -0.16
C PRO A 53 3.19 -2.32 1.18
N ARG A 54 2.77 -3.31 1.96
CA ARG A 54 3.39 -3.60 3.26
C ARG A 54 4.85 -4.02 3.12
N TYR A 55 5.14 -4.93 2.20
CA TYR A 55 6.50 -5.35 1.90
C TYR A 55 7.38 -4.16 1.49
N LEU A 56 6.88 -3.29 0.62
CA LEU A 56 7.62 -2.11 0.14
C LEU A 56 7.88 -1.11 1.26
N VAL A 57 6.89 -0.83 2.09
CA VAL A 57 7.05 0.08 3.25
C VAL A 57 8.09 -0.48 4.22
N ASP A 58 8.03 -1.75 4.56
CA ASP A 58 8.95 -2.38 5.52
C ASP A 58 10.40 -2.39 5.03
N ILE A 59 10.63 -2.47 3.72
CA ILE A 59 11.98 -2.51 3.15
C ILE A 59 12.50 -1.12 2.82
N LEU A 60 11.66 -0.26 2.23
CA LEU A 60 12.12 1.02 1.68
C LEU A 60 11.99 2.18 2.65
N CYS A 61 11.04 2.13 3.60
CA CYS A 61 10.83 3.24 4.51
C CYS A 61 11.79 3.16 5.70
N PRO A 62 12.54 4.20 6.03
CA PRO A 62 13.31 4.24 7.26
C PRO A 62 12.40 4.34 8.49
N ASP A 63 12.94 3.97 9.67
CA ASP A 63 12.21 4.08 10.93
C ASP A 63 11.77 5.54 11.16
N GLY A 64 10.49 5.74 11.47
CA GLY A 64 9.92 7.08 11.65
C GLY A 64 9.87 7.93 10.37
N GLY A 65 10.12 7.33 9.21
CA GLY A 65 10.11 8.02 7.92
C GLY A 65 8.73 8.56 7.52
N LEU A 66 8.63 8.99 6.29
CA LEU A 66 7.37 9.49 5.71
C LEU A 66 7.04 8.72 4.44
N VAL A 67 5.84 8.18 4.38
CA VAL A 67 5.24 7.63 3.17
C VAL A 67 4.30 8.69 2.60
N LEU A 68 4.56 9.12 1.38
CA LEU A 68 3.70 10.03 0.62
C LEU A 68 3.07 9.28 -0.55
N ASP A 69 1.76 9.29 -0.63
CA ASP A 69 0.99 8.74 -1.74
C ASP A 69 0.13 9.84 -2.38
N PRO A 70 0.54 10.38 -3.54
CA PRO A 70 -0.15 11.50 -4.17
C PRO A 70 -1.48 11.11 -4.84
N CYS A 71 -1.78 9.82 -4.94
CA CYS A 71 -3.02 9.29 -5.52
C CYS A 71 -3.52 8.12 -4.67
N CYS A 72 -3.75 8.39 -3.37
CA CYS A 72 -3.85 7.32 -2.37
C CYS A 72 -5.12 6.46 -2.46
N GLY A 73 -6.15 6.90 -3.16
CA GLY A 73 -7.40 6.16 -3.24
C GLY A 73 -7.92 5.83 -1.83
N SER A 74 -8.25 4.58 -1.58
CA SER A 74 -8.69 4.09 -0.27
C SER A 74 -7.54 3.89 0.75
N ALA A 75 -6.37 4.49 0.52
CA ALA A 75 -5.20 4.52 1.38
C ALA A 75 -4.58 3.16 1.73
N THR A 76 -4.43 2.27 0.75
CA THR A 76 -3.79 0.97 1.00
C THR A 76 -2.33 1.10 1.45
N PHE A 77 -1.56 2.04 0.89
CA PHE A 77 -0.23 2.37 1.39
C PHE A 77 -0.25 3.03 2.78
N GLY A 78 -1.30 3.78 3.10
CA GLY A 78 -1.51 4.35 4.43
C GLY A 78 -1.74 3.26 5.49
N VAL A 79 -2.59 2.30 5.19
CA VAL A 79 -2.80 1.12 6.05
C VAL A 79 -1.49 0.35 6.23
N ALA A 80 -0.73 0.12 5.16
CA ALA A 80 0.56 -0.53 5.23
C ALA A 80 1.57 0.25 6.10
N ALA A 81 1.60 1.58 5.98
CA ALA A 81 2.47 2.44 6.76
C ALA A 81 2.12 2.38 8.25
N LEU A 82 0.85 2.55 8.60
CA LEU A 82 0.40 2.54 10.00
C LEU A 82 0.56 1.17 10.65
N SER A 83 0.44 0.08 9.90
CA SER A 83 0.65 -1.29 10.39
C SER A 83 2.13 -1.72 10.41
N SER A 84 3.05 -0.86 9.98
CA SER A 84 4.47 -1.18 9.92
C SER A 84 5.14 -0.95 11.27
N GLN A 85 6.00 -1.90 11.67
CA GLN A 85 6.86 -1.72 12.86
C GLN A 85 7.89 -0.60 12.70
N ARG A 86 8.07 -0.07 11.48
CA ARG A 86 8.90 1.11 11.19
C ARG A 86 8.28 2.40 11.69
N ARG A 87 6.97 2.39 12.01
CA ARG A 87 6.21 3.56 12.47
C ARG A 87 6.38 4.79 11.60
N PRO A 88 6.29 4.67 10.27
CA PRO A 88 6.35 5.84 9.41
C PRO A 88 5.10 6.70 9.59
N ARG A 89 5.24 7.98 9.28
CA ARG A 89 4.10 8.87 9.07
C ARG A 89 3.55 8.63 7.67
N PHE A 90 2.27 8.92 7.48
CA PHE A 90 1.62 8.81 6.18
C PHE A 90 0.95 10.13 5.78
N VAL A 91 1.13 10.51 4.53
CA VAL A 91 0.38 11.59 3.89
C VAL A 91 -0.18 11.06 2.58
N GLY A 92 -1.50 11.04 2.45
CA GLY A 92 -2.21 10.67 1.23
C GLY A 92 -2.90 11.88 0.62
N VAL A 93 -2.97 11.90 -0.70
CA VAL A 93 -3.73 12.89 -1.47
C VAL A 93 -4.74 12.14 -2.33
N GLU A 94 -5.99 12.54 -2.28
CA GLU A 94 -7.08 11.99 -3.09
C GLU A 94 -8.02 13.12 -3.52
N LEU A 95 -8.46 13.06 -4.76
CA LEU A 95 -9.30 14.09 -5.35
C LEU A 95 -10.78 13.92 -4.98
N ASP A 96 -11.26 12.67 -4.89
CA ASP A 96 -12.66 12.37 -4.61
C ASP A 96 -12.96 12.40 -3.10
N PRO A 97 -13.80 13.34 -2.62
CA PRO A 97 -14.14 13.42 -1.20
C PRO A 97 -14.79 12.16 -0.63
N ALA A 98 -15.55 11.41 -1.43
CA ALA A 98 -16.15 10.16 -0.99
C ALA A 98 -15.09 9.09 -0.74
N VAL A 99 -14.05 9.03 -1.57
CA VAL A 99 -12.92 8.11 -1.41
C VAL A 99 -12.03 8.55 -0.24
N VAL A 100 -11.84 9.85 -0.02
CA VAL A 100 -11.15 10.40 1.17
C VAL A 100 -11.84 9.94 2.45
N ALA A 101 -13.16 9.96 2.51
CA ALA A 101 -13.91 9.49 3.68
C ALA A 101 -13.64 8.00 3.97
N ILE A 102 -13.65 7.16 2.94
CA ILE A 102 -13.30 5.73 3.05
C ILE A 102 -11.86 5.55 3.55
N ALA A 103 -10.92 6.30 2.98
CA ALA A 103 -9.52 6.27 3.38
C ALA A 103 -9.34 6.62 4.86
N ALA A 104 -9.97 7.71 5.30
CA ALA A 104 -9.91 8.17 6.70
C ALA A 104 -10.47 7.14 7.67
N GLU A 105 -11.59 6.49 7.34
CA GLU A 105 -12.18 5.43 8.16
C GLU A 105 -11.24 4.22 8.28
N ARG A 106 -10.67 3.75 7.16
CA ARG A 106 -9.71 2.64 7.17
C ARG A 106 -8.47 2.93 8.01
N LEU A 107 -7.92 4.13 7.90
CA LEU A 107 -6.74 4.52 8.67
C LEU A 107 -7.05 4.62 10.16
N ALA A 108 -8.24 5.10 10.54
CA ALA A 108 -8.68 5.16 11.94
C ALA A 108 -8.84 3.76 12.56
N GLN A 109 -9.30 2.77 11.79
CA GLN A 109 -9.42 1.39 12.25
C GLN A 109 -8.06 0.79 12.62
N VAL A 110 -7.04 0.99 11.82
CA VAL A 110 -5.67 0.51 12.12
C VAL A 110 -5.13 1.12 13.42
N GLY A 111 -5.32 2.43 13.62
CA GLY A 111 -4.87 3.12 14.83
C GLY A 111 -5.54 2.61 16.11
N ASN A 112 -6.78 2.14 16.03
CA ASN A 112 -7.52 1.61 17.17
C ASN A 112 -7.10 0.18 17.54
N GLU A 113 -6.70 -0.64 16.58
CA GLU A 113 -6.23 -2.00 16.83
C GLU A 113 -4.89 -2.03 17.58
N GLU A 114 -4.01 -1.07 17.32
CA GLU A 114 -2.72 -0.95 18.03
C GLU A 114 -2.88 -0.40 19.45
N GLY A 115 -3.89 0.41 19.71
CA GLY A 115 -4.19 0.96 21.05
C GLY A 115 -4.88 -0.02 22.00
N ALA A 116 -5.37 -1.17 21.51
CA ALA A 116 -6.11 -2.17 22.28
C ALA A 116 -5.22 -3.35 22.76
N SER A 117 -3.91 -3.30 22.54
CA SER A 117 -2.93 -4.34 22.92
C SER A 117 -2.21 -3.99 24.19
#